data_a55645543bc4fa4a6fe70edb5fef6c57
#
_entry.id   a55645543bc4fa4a6fe70edb5fef6c57
#
_cell.length_a   1.000
_cell.length_b   1.000
_cell.length_c   1.000
_cell.angle_alpha   90.00
_cell.angle_beta   90.00
_cell.angle_gamma   90.00
#
_symmetry.space_group_name_H-M   'P 1'
#
loop_
_entity.id
_entity.type
_entity.pdbx_description
1 polymer ?
#
loop_
_entity_poly.entity_id
_entity_poly.type
_entity_poly.pdbx_seq_one_letter_code
_entity_poly.pdbx_strand_id
1 'polypeptide(L)'
;MTSQTILRAEQLICGYGRKAVIGPLDLAIARGSLTAIIGPNGAGKSTCFKTLTGVLLPLSGKISLLDKPLAHYTLRERARLVSMVNQQITPQPLRVYDYVLMGRLPYFKRFQIGYSEEDHARCTHYIERTGIARLADKRLDELSGGEQQMVAIAQALTQEPQLLLLDEPISHLDIGYTSEIMQLLETLHAEGLTILMILHDINVASEYCEELILFGPDGLLAHGTPQTVLTVAHLQAAYHTTVLVQPAPASGRPYIYPQRR
;
A
#
# COMPACT_ATOMS: atom_id res chain seq x y z
N MET A 1 -2.68 20.70 -14.81
CA MET A 1 -3.30 20.64 -13.48
C MET A 1 -2.23 20.19 -12.52
N THR A 2 -1.83 21.00 -11.56
CA THR A 2 -0.86 20.62 -10.53
C THR A 2 -1.50 19.53 -9.68
N SER A 3 -1.00 18.30 -9.75
CA SER A 3 -1.44 17.18 -8.93
C SER A 3 -1.26 17.58 -7.46
N GLN A 4 -2.36 17.66 -6.72
CA GLN A 4 -2.33 18.00 -5.30
C GLN A 4 -1.70 16.84 -4.54
N THR A 5 -0.64 17.10 -3.78
CA THR A 5 0.05 16.09 -2.97
C THR A 5 -0.84 15.64 -1.82
N ILE A 6 -1.03 14.33 -1.65
CA ILE A 6 -1.76 13.78 -0.49
C ILE A 6 -0.85 13.54 0.70
N LEU A 7 0.37 13.04 0.44
CA LEU A 7 1.36 12.74 1.46
C LEU A 7 2.71 13.30 1.04
N ARG A 8 3.36 14.05 1.91
CA ARG A 8 4.69 14.63 1.71
C ARG A 8 5.60 14.29 2.87
N ALA A 9 6.81 13.87 2.55
CA ALA A 9 7.92 13.71 3.51
C ALA A 9 9.05 14.64 3.10
N GLU A 10 9.64 15.35 4.08
CA GLU A 10 10.72 16.31 3.88
C GLU A 10 11.87 15.99 4.84
N GLN A 11 13.06 15.74 4.28
CA GLN A 11 14.28 15.37 5.01
C GLN A 11 14.04 14.25 6.03
N LEU A 12 13.22 13.26 5.62
CA LEU A 12 12.72 12.21 6.50
C LEU A 12 13.83 11.19 6.77
N ILE A 13 14.10 10.91 8.05
CA ILE A 13 14.94 9.81 8.52
C ILE A 13 14.06 8.82 9.27
N CYS A 14 14.02 7.58 8.78
CA CYS A 14 13.26 6.48 9.37
C CYS A 14 14.18 5.49 10.06
N GLY A 15 13.74 4.96 11.20
CA GLY A 15 14.54 4.00 11.95
C GLY A 15 13.90 3.61 13.28
N TYR A 16 14.61 2.81 14.06
CA TYR A 16 14.17 2.29 15.35
C TYR A 16 15.06 2.79 16.48
N GLY A 17 14.45 3.32 17.52
CA GLY A 17 15.18 3.88 18.65
C GLY A 17 16.07 5.06 18.22
N ARG A 18 17.40 4.86 18.17
CA ARG A 18 18.36 5.85 17.68
C ARG A 18 19.07 5.41 16.40
N LYS A 19 18.74 4.24 15.86
CA LYS A 19 19.40 3.68 14.68
C LYS A 19 18.59 4.06 13.43
N ALA A 20 19.18 4.89 12.57
CA ALA A 20 18.64 5.18 11.25
C ALA A 20 18.71 3.92 10.38
N VAL A 21 17.64 3.68 9.61
CA VAL A 21 17.54 2.59 8.64
C VAL A 21 17.57 3.17 7.23
N ILE A 22 16.88 4.29 7.00
CA ILE A 22 16.81 4.96 5.70
C ILE A 22 16.62 6.46 5.86
N GLY A 23 17.16 7.22 4.94
CA GLY A 23 17.07 8.70 4.86
C GLY A 23 18.43 9.37 5.01
N PRO A 24 18.48 10.70 4.88
CA PRO A 24 17.33 11.59 4.66
C PRO A 24 16.71 11.40 3.27
N LEU A 25 15.39 11.47 3.20
CA LEU A 25 14.68 11.38 1.93
C LEU A 25 13.56 12.43 1.82
N ASP A 26 13.34 12.89 0.60
CA ASP A 26 12.23 13.75 0.22
C ASP A 26 11.30 12.94 -0.69
N LEU A 27 10.01 12.90 -0.38
CA LEU A 27 9.03 12.10 -1.09
C LEU A 27 7.68 12.83 -1.14
N ALA A 28 7.03 12.77 -2.29
CA ALA A 28 5.68 13.30 -2.46
C ALA A 28 4.82 12.28 -3.20
N ILE A 29 3.67 11.92 -2.63
CA ILE A 29 2.67 11.06 -3.27
C ILE A 29 1.55 11.96 -3.79
N ALA A 30 1.28 11.87 -5.07
CA ALA A 30 0.23 12.63 -5.70
C ALA A 30 -1.16 12.06 -5.32
N ARG A 31 -2.15 12.95 -5.16
CA ARG A 31 -3.53 12.51 -4.93
C ARG A 31 -4.06 11.78 -6.16
N GLY A 32 -4.71 10.65 -5.96
CA GLY A 32 -5.24 9.81 -7.01
C GLY A 32 -4.17 9.03 -7.78
N SER A 33 -2.92 8.90 -7.27
CA SER A 33 -1.90 8.06 -7.90
C SER A 33 -1.95 6.61 -7.44
N LEU A 34 -1.52 5.71 -8.31
CA LEU A 34 -1.22 4.31 -7.99
C LEU A 34 0.30 4.13 -8.00
N THR A 35 0.90 4.12 -6.82
CA THR A 35 2.36 4.18 -6.63
C THR A 35 2.86 2.90 -5.95
N ALA A 36 3.97 2.33 -6.44
CA ALA A 36 4.64 1.23 -5.75
C ALA A 36 6.04 1.64 -5.25
N ILE A 37 6.34 1.20 -4.02
CA ILE A 37 7.69 1.19 -3.47
C ILE A 37 8.33 -0.16 -3.80
N ILE A 38 9.46 -0.15 -4.50
CA ILE A 38 10.24 -1.32 -4.90
C ILE A 38 11.68 -1.19 -4.41
N GLY A 39 12.42 -2.30 -4.42
CA GLY A 39 13.84 -2.31 -4.02
C GLY A 39 14.22 -3.61 -3.31
N PRO A 40 15.50 -3.87 -3.07
CA PRO A 40 15.97 -5.09 -2.43
C PRO A 40 15.47 -5.26 -1.00
N ASN A 41 15.57 -6.50 -0.49
CA ASN A 41 15.29 -6.78 0.92
C ASN A 41 16.31 -6.04 1.80
N GLY A 42 15.83 -5.46 2.91
CA GLY A 42 16.67 -4.69 3.81
C GLY A 42 16.89 -3.22 3.42
N ALA A 43 16.41 -2.75 2.26
CA ALA A 43 16.55 -1.34 1.82
C ALA A 43 15.69 -0.34 2.63
N GLY A 44 14.97 -0.80 3.67
CA GLY A 44 14.21 0.09 4.54
C GLY A 44 12.79 0.40 4.08
N LYS A 45 12.26 -0.27 3.02
CA LYS A 45 10.92 -0.05 2.48
C LYS A 45 9.82 -0.07 3.54
N SER A 46 9.70 -1.17 4.30
CA SER A 46 8.67 -1.31 5.33
C SER A 46 8.88 -0.34 6.51
N THR A 47 10.13 0.03 6.82
CA THR A 47 10.43 1.06 7.83
C THR A 47 9.96 2.43 7.38
N CYS A 48 10.25 2.81 6.13
CA CYS A 48 9.75 4.03 5.52
C CYS A 48 8.21 4.04 5.50
N PHE A 49 7.60 2.96 5.01
CA PHE A 49 6.17 2.79 4.92
C PHE A 49 5.46 2.97 6.29
N LYS A 50 5.97 2.31 7.34
CA LYS A 50 5.46 2.48 8.71
C LYS A 50 5.67 3.89 9.25
N THR A 51 6.72 4.57 8.84
CA THR A 51 6.97 5.96 9.24
C THR A 51 6.01 6.92 8.54
N LEU A 52 5.78 6.73 7.23
CA LEU A 52 4.83 7.53 6.46
C LEU A 52 3.39 7.40 6.97
N THR A 53 3.02 6.25 7.51
CA THR A 53 1.71 6.03 8.14
C THR A 53 1.60 6.59 9.55
N GLY A 54 2.73 6.97 10.17
CA GLY A 54 2.81 7.36 11.57
C GLY A 54 2.62 6.22 12.57
N VAL A 55 2.74 4.96 12.12
CA VAL A 55 2.88 3.78 13.00
C VAL A 55 4.24 3.80 13.68
N LEU A 56 5.27 4.23 12.93
CA LEU A 56 6.61 4.47 13.46
C LEU A 56 6.88 5.98 13.44
N LEU A 57 7.38 6.50 14.56
CA LEU A 57 7.77 7.91 14.61
C LEU A 57 9.06 8.15 13.82
N PRO A 58 9.16 9.24 13.05
CA PRO A 58 10.39 9.60 12.36
C PRO A 58 11.51 9.94 13.37
N LEU A 59 12.75 9.60 13.03
CA LEU A 59 13.92 10.04 13.81
C LEU A 59 14.20 11.53 13.58
N SER A 60 13.96 12.01 12.35
CA SER A 60 13.98 13.44 12.00
C SER A 60 13.19 13.67 10.72
N GLY A 61 13.04 14.93 10.33
CA GLY A 61 12.25 15.35 9.17
C GLY A 61 10.79 15.59 9.50
N LYS A 62 9.98 15.83 8.45
CA LYS A 62 8.56 16.15 8.58
C LYS A 62 7.72 15.30 7.66
N ILE A 63 6.53 14.96 8.10
CA ILE A 63 5.51 14.30 7.27
C ILE A 63 4.25 15.15 7.32
N SER A 64 3.69 15.45 6.16
CA SER A 64 2.41 16.13 6.01
C SER A 64 1.41 15.23 5.27
N LEU A 65 0.18 15.20 5.74
CA LEU A 65 -0.96 14.54 5.10
C LEU A 65 -1.97 15.64 4.76
N LEU A 66 -2.37 15.79 3.49
CA LEU A 66 -3.26 16.87 3.03
C LEU A 66 -2.80 18.25 3.54
N ASP A 67 -1.53 18.56 3.33
CA ASP A 67 -0.85 19.82 3.73
C ASP A 67 -0.83 20.12 5.23
N LYS A 68 -1.38 19.24 6.10
CA LYS A 68 -1.33 19.37 7.55
C LYS A 68 -0.27 18.41 8.13
N PRO A 69 0.60 18.85 9.07
CA PRO A 69 1.56 17.94 9.71
C PRO A 69 0.88 16.70 10.30
N LEU A 70 1.43 15.51 10.01
CA LEU A 70 0.85 14.23 10.44
C LEU A 70 0.69 14.14 11.96
N ALA A 71 1.60 14.76 12.71
CA ALA A 71 1.56 14.83 14.17
C ALA A 71 0.37 15.64 14.73
N HIS A 72 -0.26 16.49 13.92
CA HIS A 72 -1.41 17.29 14.32
C HIS A 72 -2.76 16.60 14.11
N TYR A 73 -2.77 15.39 13.58
CA TYR A 73 -3.96 14.55 13.49
C TYR A 73 -4.10 13.70 14.75
N THR A 74 -5.30 13.62 15.29
CA THR A 74 -5.63 12.56 16.25
C THR A 74 -5.59 11.21 15.56
N LEU A 75 -5.42 10.12 16.31
CA LEU A 75 -5.45 8.75 15.76
C LEU A 75 -6.73 8.48 14.97
N ARG A 76 -7.88 8.99 15.46
CA ARG A 76 -9.17 8.83 14.80
C ARG A 76 -9.27 9.61 13.50
N GLU A 77 -8.84 10.87 13.46
CA GLU A 77 -8.81 11.66 12.23
C GLU A 77 -7.93 11.00 11.19
N ARG A 78 -6.73 10.56 11.58
CA ARG A 78 -5.82 9.86 10.70
C ARG A 78 -6.41 8.55 10.19
N ALA A 79 -7.05 7.75 11.06
CA ALA A 79 -7.69 6.51 10.69
C ALA A 79 -8.89 6.67 9.73
N ARG A 80 -9.49 7.84 9.61
CA ARG A 80 -10.51 8.15 8.60
C ARG A 80 -9.92 8.56 7.25
N LEU A 81 -8.66 8.94 7.22
CA LEU A 81 -8.00 9.41 6.00
C LEU A 81 -7.09 8.36 5.39
N VAL A 82 -6.48 7.53 6.23
CA VAL A 82 -5.47 6.55 5.83
C VAL A 82 -5.85 5.19 6.37
N SER A 83 -5.94 4.21 5.50
CA SER A 83 -6.09 2.80 5.87
C SER A 83 -4.87 2.00 5.46
N MET A 84 -4.55 0.95 6.20
CA MET A 84 -3.37 0.13 5.95
C MET A 84 -3.73 -1.35 5.98
N VAL A 85 -3.29 -2.07 4.96
CA VAL A 85 -3.32 -3.53 4.88
C VAL A 85 -1.90 -4.04 5.14
N ASN A 86 -1.73 -4.84 6.18
CA ASN A 86 -0.45 -5.46 6.51
C ASN A 86 -0.21 -6.71 5.64
N GLN A 87 1.05 -7.10 5.51
CA GLN A 87 1.47 -8.28 4.76
C GLN A 87 0.79 -9.58 5.20
N GLN A 88 0.52 -9.72 6.49
CA GLN A 88 -0.12 -10.91 7.05
C GLN A 88 -1.29 -10.53 7.96
N ILE A 89 -2.39 -11.23 7.77
CA ILE A 89 -3.50 -11.23 8.71
C ILE A 89 -3.28 -12.39 9.68
N THR A 90 -3.37 -12.11 10.97
CA THR A 90 -3.38 -13.19 11.95
C THR A 90 -4.72 -13.91 11.87
N PRO A 91 -4.78 -15.21 11.49
CA PRO A 91 -6.02 -15.96 11.48
C PRO A 91 -6.67 -15.94 12.87
N GLN A 92 -7.94 -15.59 12.92
CA GLN A 92 -8.71 -15.49 14.16
C GLN A 92 -10.07 -16.19 13.96
N PRO A 93 -10.67 -16.75 15.02
CA PRO A 93 -12.00 -17.36 14.96
C PRO A 93 -13.11 -16.28 14.93
N LEU A 94 -12.95 -15.29 14.03
CA LEU A 94 -13.86 -14.18 13.81
C LEU A 94 -14.52 -14.33 12.45
N ARG A 95 -15.83 -14.03 12.34
CA ARG A 95 -16.53 -14.02 11.05
C ARG A 95 -15.98 -12.93 10.15
N VAL A 96 -15.90 -13.21 8.86
CA VAL A 96 -15.46 -12.24 7.83
C VAL A 96 -16.28 -10.95 7.92
N TYR A 97 -17.61 -11.06 8.02
CA TYR A 97 -18.47 -9.89 8.13
C TYR A 97 -18.09 -9.00 9.33
N ASP A 98 -17.88 -9.60 10.50
CA ASP A 98 -17.55 -8.87 11.72
C ASP A 98 -16.15 -8.21 11.60
N TYR A 99 -15.20 -8.91 10.98
CA TYR A 99 -13.86 -8.37 10.71
C TYR A 99 -13.91 -7.16 9.77
N VAL A 100 -14.64 -7.26 8.66
CA VAL A 100 -14.79 -6.15 7.70
C VAL A 100 -15.49 -4.97 8.37
N LEU A 101 -16.52 -5.22 9.19
CA LEU A 101 -17.25 -4.20 9.93
C LEU A 101 -16.36 -3.39 10.89
N MET A 102 -15.26 -3.99 11.41
CA MET A 102 -14.28 -3.26 12.23
C MET A 102 -13.65 -2.06 11.53
N GLY A 103 -13.66 -2.02 10.20
CA GLY A 103 -13.26 -0.83 9.42
C GLY A 103 -14.06 0.44 9.78
N ARG A 104 -15.24 0.29 10.40
CA ARG A 104 -16.08 1.42 10.83
C ARG A 104 -15.73 1.97 12.22
N LEU A 105 -14.85 1.33 12.98
CA LEU A 105 -14.45 1.79 14.33
C LEU A 105 -14.00 3.25 14.40
N PRO A 106 -13.28 3.83 13.43
CA PRO A 106 -12.92 5.25 13.45
C PRO A 106 -14.12 6.20 13.44
N TYR A 107 -15.30 5.73 13.05
CA TYR A 107 -16.52 6.54 12.93
C TYR A 107 -17.38 6.53 14.20
N PHE A 108 -17.09 5.65 15.18
CA PHE A 108 -17.85 5.59 16.42
C PHE A 108 -17.91 6.94 17.13
N LYS A 109 -19.10 7.33 17.56
CA LYS A 109 -19.28 8.53 18.39
C LYS A 109 -18.94 8.20 19.85
N ARG A 110 -18.70 9.25 20.64
CA ARG A 110 -18.49 9.09 22.09
C ARG A 110 -19.76 8.48 22.70
N PHE A 111 -19.62 7.42 23.47
CA PHE A 111 -20.71 6.64 24.07
C PHE A 111 -21.62 5.87 23.08
N GLN A 112 -21.21 5.69 21.83
CA GLN A 112 -21.94 4.82 20.89
C GLN A 112 -21.79 3.37 21.34
N ILE A 113 -22.94 2.66 21.42
CA ILE A 113 -22.98 1.22 21.67
C ILE A 113 -23.40 0.55 20.37
N GLY A 114 -22.50 -0.31 19.83
CA GLY A 114 -22.73 -1.04 18.58
C GLY A 114 -22.56 -0.20 17.32
N TYR A 115 -22.65 -0.88 16.18
CA TYR A 115 -22.57 -0.29 14.85
C TYR A 115 -23.93 0.26 14.43
N SER A 116 -23.94 1.33 13.64
CA SER A 116 -25.16 1.91 13.07
C SER A 116 -25.61 1.15 11.82
N GLU A 117 -26.84 1.37 11.36
CA GLU A 117 -27.32 0.84 10.08
C GLU A 117 -26.46 1.29 8.91
N GLU A 118 -25.95 2.53 8.94
CA GLU A 118 -25.02 3.02 7.95
C GLU A 118 -23.70 2.23 7.95
N ASP A 119 -23.16 1.90 9.12
CA ASP A 119 -21.93 1.09 9.23
C ASP A 119 -22.15 -0.30 8.63
N HIS A 120 -23.30 -0.93 8.89
CA HIS A 120 -23.67 -2.21 8.29
C HIS A 120 -23.84 -2.11 6.77
N ALA A 121 -24.49 -1.06 6.27
CA ALA A 121 -24.65 -0.84 4.83
C ALA A 121 -23.30 -0.65 4.12
N ARG A 122 -22.36 0.12 4.73
CA ARG A 122 -21.00 0.28 4.20
C ARG A 122 -20.23 -1.04 4.20
N CYS A 123 -20.33 -1.81 5.27
CA CYS A 123 -19.71 -3.13 5.35
C CYS A 123 -20.19 -4.05 4.22
N THR A 124 -21.51 -4.17 4.03
CA THR A 124 -22.11 -4.99 2.97
C THR A 124 -21.66 -4.51 1.58
N HIS A 125 -21.68 -3.20 1.33
CA HIS A 125 -21.22 -2.63 0.08
C HIS A 125 -19.78 -3.04 -0.27
N TYR A 126 -18.84 -2.95 0.69
CA TYR A 126 -17.45 -3.30 0.40
C TYR A 126 -17.19 -4.82 0.35
N ILE A 127 -17.97 -5.63 1.05
CA ILE A 127 -17.98 -7.08 0.90
C ILE A 127 -18.40 -7.49 -0.52
N GLU A 128 -19.46 -6.88 -1.05
CA GLU A 128 -19.92 -7.12 -2.41
C GLU A 128 -18.91 -6.63 -3.45
N ARG A 129 -18.42 -5.42 -3.26
CA ARG A 129 -17.48 -4.77 -4.17
C ARG A 129 -16.15 -5.50 -4.32
N THR A 130 -15.67 -6.14 -3.27
CA THR A 130 -14.45 -6.96 -3.29
C THR A 130 -14.70 -8.42 -3.70
N GLY A 131 -15.95 -8.78 -4.04
CA GLY A 131 -16.30 -10.13 -4.52
C GLY A 131 -16.27 -11.21 -3.44
N ILE A 132 -16.23 -10.83 -2.15
CA ILE A 132 -16.11 -11.78 -1.03
C ILE A 132 -17.44 -12.12 -0.36
N ALA A 133 -18.60 -11.77 -0.95
CA ALA A 133 -19.92 -12.00 -0.36
C ALA A 133 -20.13 -13.45 0.06
N ARG A 134 -19.63 -14.43 -0.73
CA ARG A 134 -19.68 -15.88 -0.40
C ARG A 134 -18.91 -16.26 0.87
N LEU A 135 -18.02 -15.39 1.36
CA LEU A 135 -17.17 -15.61 2.52
C LEU A 135 -17.72 -14.95 3.79
N ALA A 136 -18.74 -14.10 3.70
CA ALA A 136 -19.20 -13.24 4.79
C ALA A 136 -19.50 -13.98 6.10
N ASP A 137 -20.04 -15.19 6.02
CA ASP A 137 -20.38 -16.01 7.17
C ASP A 137 -19.27 -16.97 7.62
N LYS A 138 -18.20 -17.13 6.83
CA LYS A 138 -17.06 -17.96 7.19
C LYS A 138 -16.21 -17.29 8.27
N ARG A 139 -15.38 -18.09 8.92
CA ARG A 139 -14.36 -17.60 9.86
C ARG A 139 -13.06 -17.30 9.11
N LEU A 140 -12.29 -16.32 9.59
CA LEU A 140 -11.00 -15.96 8.97
C LEU A 140 -9.98 -17.11 8.97
N ASP A 141 -10.02 -17.99 9.98
CA ASP A 141 -9.13 -19.14 10.11
C ASP A 141 -9.49 -20.30 9.15
N GLU A 142 -10.64 -20.21 8.45
CA GLU A 142 -11.08 -21.17 7.43
C GLU A 142 -10.69 -20.75 6.00
N LEU A 143 -10.11 -19.57 5.83
CA LEU A 143 -9.85 -18.96 4.54
C LEU A 143 -8.45 -19.30 4.02
N SER A 144 -8.32 -19.41 2.69
CA SER A 144 -7.02 -19.40 2.01
C SER A 144 -6.32 -18.05 2.17
N GLY A 145 -4.99 -18.01 1.94
CA GLY A 145 -4.21 -16.77 2.04
C GLY A 145 -4.73 -15.65 1.12
N GLY A 146 -5.12 -16.00 -0.11
CA GLY A 146 -5.70 -15.03 -1.06
C GLY A 146 -7.06 -14.52 -0.61
N GLU A 147 -7.95 -15.40 -0.08
CA GLU A 147 -9.23 -14.98 0.50
C GLU A 147 -9.03 -14.07 1.72
N GLN A 148 -8.08 -14.39 2.61
CA GLN A 148 -7.73 -13.53 3.74
C GLN A 148 -7.27 -12.15 3.28
N GLN A 149 -6.44 -12.08 2.25
CA GLN A 149 -5.94 -10.82 1.70
C GLN A 149 -7.09 -9.97 1.13
N MET A 150 -8.00 -10.56 0.37
CA MET A 150 -9.19 -9.85 -0.13
C MET A 150 -10.08 -9.35 1.01
N VAL A 151 -10.24 -10.12 2.07
CA VAL A 151 -10.97 -9.70 3.29
C VAL A 151 -10.28 -8.53 3.99
N ALA A 152 -8.94 -8.51 4.08
CA ALA A 152 -8.21 -7.37 4.65
C ALA A 152 -8.38 -6.11 3.81
N ILE A 153 -8.36 -6.24 2.49
CA ILE A 153 -8.61 -5.12 1.59
C ILE A 153 -10.04 -4.60 1.77
N ALA A 154 -11.04 -5.49 1.87
CA ALA A 154 -12.42 -5.11 2.14
C ALA A 154 -12.57 -4.33 3.47
N GLN A 155 -11.93 -4.81 4.53
CA GLN A 155 -11.91 -4.14 5.84
C GLN A 155 -11.28 -2.74 5.75
N ALA A 156 -10.14 -2.62 5.04
CA ALA A 156 -9.47 -1.36 4.83
C ALA A 156 -10.32 -0.36 4.01
N LEU A 157 -11.03 -0.84 2.99
CA LEU A 157 -11.93 -0.04 2.17
C LEU A 157 -13.20 0.40 2.92
N THR A 158 -13.71 -0.45 3.82
CA THR A 158 -14.87 -0.12 4.68
C THR A 158 -14.60 1.09 5.59
N GLN A 159 -13.33 1.42 5.81
CA GLN A 159 -12.89 2.65 6.48
C GLN A 159 -13.05 3.90 5.60
N GLU A 160 -13.32 3.78 4.29
CA GLU A 160 -13.45 4.86 3.29
C GLU A 160 -12.25 5.83 3.29
N PRO A 161 -11.03 5.32 3.13
CA PRO A 161 -9.83 6.14 3.19
C PRO A 161 -9.64 7.02 1.94
N GLN A 162 -8.88 8.11 2.07
CA GLN A 162 -8.37 8.87 0.91
C GLN A 162 -7.01 8.33 0.43
N LEU A 163 -6.29 7.62 1.29
CA LEU A 163 -5.01 6.96 1.00
C LEU A 163 -5.05 5.52 1.53
N LEU A 164 -5.00 4.57 0.61
CA LEU A 164 -4.88 3.14 0.91
C LEU A 164 -3.41 2.73 0.83
N LEU A 165 -2.94 2.12 1.89
CA LEU A 165 -1.56 1.65 2.04
C LEU A 165 -1.55 0.13 2.12
N LEU A 166 -0.72 -0.54 1.27
CA LEU A 166 -0.66 -2.00 1.24
C LEU A 166 0.80 -2.46 1.36
N ASP A 167 1.08 -3.21 2.41
CA ASP A 167 2.42 -3.80 2.63
C ASP A 167 2.44 -5.21 2.02
N GLU A 168 3.01 -5.35 0.83
CA GLU A 168 3.16 -6.60 0.08
C GLU A 168 1.84 -7.36 -0.16
N PRO A 169 0.81 -6.72 -0.76
CA PRO A 169 -0.54 -7.27 -0.82
C PRO A 169 -0.69 -8.55 -1.65
N ILE A 170 0.30 -8.90 -2.46
CA ILE A 170 0.26 -10.06 -3.37
C ILE A 170 1.35 -11.10 -3.05
N SER A 171 2.08 -10.93 -1.95
CA SER A 171 3.13 -11.85 -1.55
C SER A 171 2.57 -13.25 -1.26
N HIS A 172 3.24 -14.26 -1.83
CA HIS A 172 2.88 -15.68 -1.67
C HIS A 172 1.51 -16.08 -2.24
N LEU A 173 0.89 -15.25 -3.07
CA LEU A 173 -0.34 -15.55 -3.77
C LEU A 173 -0.06 -16.17 -5.14
N ASP A 174 -0.99 -16.99 -5.63
CA ASP A 174 -0.97 -17.45 -7.00
C ASP A 174 -1.31 -16.33 -8.00
N ILE A 175 -1.15 -16.64 -9.28
CA ILE A 175 -1.37 -15.65 -10.34
C ILE A 175 -2.84 -15.20 -10.43
N GLY A 176 -3.80 -16.08 -10.05
CA GLY A 176 -5.22 -15.77 -10.07
C GLY A 176 -5.54 -14.66 -9.06
N TYR A 177 -5.22 -14.89 -7.78
CA TYR A 177 -5.43 -13.88 -6.73
C TYR A 177 -4.60 -12.62 -6.95
N THR A 178 -3.36 -12.74 -7.46
CA THR A 178 -2.55 -11.57 -7.84
C THR A 178 -3.30 -10.71 -8.85
N SER A 179 -3.85 -11.32 -9.91
CA SER A 179 -4.60 -10.60 -10.94
C SER A 179 -5.88 -9.96 -10.38
N GLU A 180 -6.65 -10.70 -9.58
CA GLU A 180 -7.89 -10.19 -8.97
C GLU A 180 -7.62 -8.96 -8.07
N ILE A 181 -6.60 -9.03 -7.21
CA ILE A 181 -6.23 -7.91 -6.32
C ILE A 181 -5.77 -6.71 -7.15
N MET A 182 -4.89 -6.91 -8.13
CA MET A 182 -4.37 -5.80 -8.91
C MET A 182 -5.46 -5.13 -9.75
N GLN A 183 -6.39 -5.88 -10.35
CA GLN A 183 -7.54 -5.34 -11.08
C GLN A 183 -8.51 -4.57 -10.16
N LEU A 184 -8.73 -5.07 -8.93
CA LEU A 184 -9.51 -4.33 -7.93
C LEU A 184 -8.83 -2.99 -7.60
N LEU A 185 -7.50 -2.99 -7.37
CA LEU A 185 -6.76 -1.77 -7.05
C LEU A 185 -6.76 -0.78 -8.22
N GLU A 186 -6.64 -1.24 -9.47
CA GLU A 186 -6.78 -0.39 -10.67
C GLU A 186 -8.18 0.24 -10.76
N THR A 187 -9.23 -0.53 -10.48
CA THR A 187 -10.61 -0.03 -10.48
C THR A 187 -10.79 1.07 -9.42
N LEU A 188 -10.28 0.84 -8.20
CA LEU A 188 -10.35 1.81 -7.12
C LEU A 188 -9.53 3.08 -7.41
N HIS A 189 -8.36 2.92 -8.04
CA HIS A 189 -7.54 4.02 -8.50
C HIS A 189 -8.25 4.86 -9.56
N ALA A 190 -8.85 4.22 -10.57
CA ALA A 190 -9.63 4.90 -11.60
C ALA A 190 -10.82 5.71 -11.04
N GLU A 191 -11.34 5.36 -9.87
CA GLU A 191 -12.35 6.09 -9.12
C GLU A 191 -11.77 7.21 -8.23
N GLY A 192 -10.44 7.40 -8.24
CA GLY A 192 -9.75 8.49 -7.57
C GLY A 192 -9.16 8.15 -6.20
N LEU A 193 -9.18 6.87 -5.78
CA LEU A 193 -8.48 6.46 -4.56
C LEU A 193 -6.96 6.56 -4.77
N THR A 194 -6.27 7.19 -3.84
CA THR A 194 -4.80 7.16 -3.81
C THR A 194 -4.31 5.87 -3.21
N ILE A 195 -3.39 5.20 -3.88
CA ILE A 195 -2.87 3.91 -3.44
C ILE A 195 -1.34 3.95 -3.42
N LEU A 196 -0.75 3.60 -2.28
CA LEU A 196 0.68 3.38 -2.13
C LEU A 196 0.91 1.96 -1.63
N MET A 197 1.71 1.19 -2.34
CA MET A 197 1.98 -0.20 -1.95
C MET A 197 3.46 -0.54 -1.99
N ILE A 198 3.88 -1.53 -1.22
CA ILE A 198 5.18 -2.16 -1.37
C ILE A 198 5.00 -3.40 -2.25
N LEU A 199 5.81 -3.53 -3.29
CA LEU A 199 5.83 -4.70 -4.15
C LEU A 199 7.25 -5.26 -4.26
N HIS A 200 7.36 -6.61 -4.28
CA HIS A 200 8.61 -7.30 -4.56
C HIS A 200 8.77 -7.65 -6.04
N ASP A 201 7.66 -7.94 -6.71
CA ASP A 201 7.68 -8.22 -8.14
C ASP A 201 7.73 -6.90 -8.93
N ILE A 202 8.91 -6.64 -9.52
CA ILE A 202 9.18 -5.43 -10.30
C ILE A 202 8.33 -5.41 -11.57
N ASN A 203 8.05 -6.58 -12.17
CA ASN A 203 7.27 -6.66 -13.39
C ASN A 203 5.80 -6.37 -13.11
N VAL A 204 5.25 -6.87 -12.00
CA VAL A 204 3.90 -6.49 -11.54
C VAL A 204 3.84 -4.98 -11.23
N ALA A 205 4.84 -4.44 -10.53
CA ALA A 205 4.90 -3.00 -10.25
C ALA A 205 4.97 -2.16 -11.55
N SER A 206 5.75 -2.62 -12.52
CA SER A 206 5.84 -1.99 -13.84
C SER A 206 4.52 -2.02 -14.59
N GLU A 207 3.80 -3.13 -14.56
CA GLU A 207 2.59 -3.33 -15.35
C GLU A 207 1.42 -2.50 -14.81
N TYR A 208 1.25 -2.44 -13.49
CA TYR A 208 0.05 -1.87 -12.88
C TYR A 208 0.22 -0.45 -12.36
N CYS A 209 1.42 -0.06 -11.90
CA CYS A 209 1.59 1.23 -11.23
C CYS A 209 1.96 2.36 -12.20
N GLU A 210 1.45 3.57 -11.91
CA GLU A 210 1.77 4.78 -12.67
C GLU A 210 3.11 5.37 -12.25
N GLU A 211 3.42 5.27 -10.96
CA GLU A 211 4.65 5.76 -10.36
C GLU A 211 5.36 4.67 -9.57
N LEU A 212 6.67 4.68 -9.62
CA LEU A 212 7.54 3.79 -8.86
C LEU A 212 8.51 4.61 -8.01
N ILE A 213 8.74 4.12 -6.81
CA ILE A 213 9.74 4.63 -5.88
C ILE A 213 10.74 3.49 -5.67
N LEU A 214 11.93 3.62 -6.24
CA LEU A 214 12.98 2.62 -6.14
C LEU A 214 13.93 2.96 -5.01
N PHE A 215 14.02 2.07 -4.03
CA PHE A 215 15.04 2.11 -3.00
C PHE A 215 16.25 1.25 -3.39
N GLY A 216 17.43 1.78 -3.12
CA GLY A 216 18.70 1.08 -3.19
C GLY A 216 19.31 0.88 -1.81
N PRO A 217 20.56 0.39 -1.74
CA PRO A 217 21.29 0.18 -0.49
C PRO A 217 21.43 1.44 0.39
N ASP A 218 21.57 2.60 -0.27
CA ASP A 218 21.84 3.89 0.39
C ASP A 218 20.59 4.77 0.54
N GLY A 219 19.39 4.26 0.23
CA GLY A 219 18.13 4.99 0.36
C GLY A 219 17.35 5.13 -0.94
N LEU A 220 16.66 6.27 -1.12
CA LEU A 220 15.88 6.56 -2.33
C LEU A 220 16.80 6.74 -3.54
N LEU A 221 16.67 5.86 -4.52
CA LEU A 221 17.49 5.88 -5.73
C LEU A 221 16.82 6.60 -6.90
N ALA A 222 15.53 6.34 -7.11
CA ALA A 222 14.75 6.94 -8.19
C ALA A 222 13.26 7.02 -7.84
N HIS A 223 12.57 8.04 -8.38
CA HIS A 223 11.12 8.21 -8.29
C HIS A 223 10.59 8.75 -9.61
N GLY A 224 9.53 8.15 -10.13
CA GLY A 224 8.88 8.57 -11.38
C GLY A 224 8.11 7.44 -12.05
N THR A 225 7.88 7.58 -13.37
CA THR A 225 7.18 6.55 -14.14
C THR A 225 8.02 5.27 -14.26
N PRO A 226 7.39 4.10 -14.53
CA PRO A 226 8.14 2.86 -14.75
C PRO A 226 9.28 3.02 -15.77
N GLN A 227 9.06 3.77 -16.85
CA GLN A 227 10.06 3.99 -17.90
C GLN A 227 11.29 4.75 -17.40
N THR A 228 11.10 5.71 -16.51
CA THR A 228 12.20 6.52 -15.95
C THR A 228 12.94 5.82 -14.81
N VAL A 229 12.23 5.00 -14.05
CA VAL A 229 12.77 4.31 -12.87
C VAL A 229 13.43 2.98 -13.21
N LEU A 230 12.84 2.17 -14.10
CA LEU A 230 13.29 0.82 -14.42
C LEU A 230 14.33 0.80 -15.53
N THR A 231 15.42 1.52 -15.33
CA THR A 231 16.58 1.50 -16.23
C THR A 231 17.59 0.44 -15.78
N VAL A 232 18.41 -0.06 -16.73
CA VAL A 232 19.49 -1.02 -16.41
C VAL A 232 20.40 -0.45 -15.32
N ALA A 233 20.78 0.85 -15.42
CA ALA A 233 21.64 1.51 -14.45
C ALA A 233 21.05 1.54 -13.04
N HIS A 234 19.79 1.93 -12.90
CA HIS A 234 19.12 1.98 -11.61
C HIS A 234 18.95 0.58 -11.00
N LEU A 235 18.53 -0.42 -11.79
CA LEU A 235 18.35 -1.78 -11.33
C LEU A 235 19.67 -2.43 -10.95
N GLN A 236 20.75 -2.16 -11.68
CA GLN A 236 22.09 -2.64 -11.33
C GLN A 236 22.58 -1.99 -10.03
N ALA A 237 22.36 -0.70 -9.84
CA ALA A 237 22.70 0.00 -8.61
C ALA A 237 21.89 -0.51 -7.40
N ALA A 238 20.59 -0.77 -7.60
CA ALA A 238 19.71 -1.24 -6.50
C ALA A 238 19.96 -2.70 -6.10
N TYR A 239 20.10 -3.59 -7.10
CA TYR A 239 20.07 -5.05 -6.88
C TYR A 239 21.44 -5.73 -7.08
N HIS A 240 22.47 -4.99 -7.48
CA HIS A 240 23.83 -5.52 -7.75
C HIS A 240 23.82 -6.71 -8.72
N THR A 241 22.94 -6.69 -9.71
CA THR A 241 22.79 -7.76 -10.71
C THR A 241 22.64 -7.18 -12.10
N THR A 242 23.05 -7.98 -13.10
CA THR A 242 22.84 -7.59 -14.50
C THR A 242 21.44 -8.00 -14.93
N VAL A 243 20.73 -7.07 -15.53
CA VAL A 243 19.37 -7.29 -16.04
C VAL A 243 19.27 -6.79 -17.48
N LEU A 244 18.31 -7.35 -18.21
CA LEU A 244 17.85 -6.83 -19.48
C LEU A 244 16.49 -6.17 -19.27
N VAL A 245 16.30 -4.98 -19.78
CA VAL A 245 15.03 -4.25 -19.75
C VAL A 245 14.53 -4.17 -21.19
N GLN A 246 13.33 -4.69 -21.43
CA GLN A 246 12.68 -4.67 -22.74
C GLN A 246 11.22 -4.25 -22.58
N PRO A 247 10.56 -3.70 -23.61
CA PRO A 247 9.13 -3.44 -23.54
C PRO A 247 8.35 -4.77 -23.49
N ALA A 248 7.37 -4.83 -22.58
CA ALA A 248 6.43 -5.95 -22.52
C ALA A 248 5.59 -5.99 -23.81
N PRO A 249 5.37 -7.18 -24.42
CA PRO A 249 4.68 -7.28 -25.71
C PRO A 249 3.24 -6.73 -25.71
N ALA A 250 2.55 -6.83 -24.59
CA ALA A 250 1.15 -6.43 -24.50
C ALA A 250 0.98 -4.94 -24.13
N SER A 251 1.72 -4.43 -23.15
CA SER A 251 1.55 -3.09 -22.61
C SER A 251 2.59 -2.07 -23.08
N GLY A 252 3.73 -2.55 -23.61
CA GLY A 252 4.87 -1.71 -23.95
C GLY A 252 5.64 -1.17 -22.72
N ARG A 253 5.20 -1.51 -21.51
CA ARG A 253 5.87 -1.11 -20.25
C ARG A 253 7.19 -1.87 -20.07
N PRO A 254 8.17 -1.32 -19.31
CA PRO A 254 9.43 -2.01 -19.05
C PRO A 254 9.20 -3.39 -18.41
N TYR A 255 9.77 -4.42 -18.99
CA TYR A 255 9.80 -5.76 -18.44
C TYR A 255 11.24 -6.19 -18.16
N ILE A 256 11.50 -6.70 -16.98
CA ILE A 256 12.84 -7.00 -16.47
C ILE A 256 13.10 -8.49 -16.54
N TYR A 257 14.16 -8.85 -17.28
CA TYR A 257 14.67 -10.20 -17.39
C TYR A 257 16.00 -10.32 -16.64
N PRO A 258 16.10 -11.20 -15.62
CA PRO A 258 17.41 -11.48 -15.01
C PRO A 258 18.30 -12.18 -16.04
N GLN A 259 19.53 -11.69 -16.21
CA GLN A 259 20.50 -12.35 -17.08
C GLN A 259 21.20 -13.48 -16.31
N ARG A 260 21.33 -14.63 -16.97
CA ARG A 260 22.22 -15.71 -16.49
C ARG A 260 23.67 -15.22 -16.63
N ARG A 261 24.44 -15.42 -15.57
CA ARG A 261 25.90 -15.22 -15.61
C ARG A 261 26.57 -16.28 -16.47
#